data_67f45567feabb3251019372713776ef4
#
_entry.id   67f45567feabb3251019372713776ef4
#
_cell.length_a   1.000
_cell.length_b   1.000
_cell.length_c   1.000
_cell.angle_alpha   90.00
_cell.angle_beta   90.00
_cell.angle_gamma   90.00
#
_symmetry.space_group_name_H-M   'P 1'
#
loop_
_entity.id
_entity.type
_entity.pdbx_description
1 polymer ?
#
loop_
_entity_poly.entity_id
_entity_poly.type
_entity_poly.pdbx_seq_one_letter_code
_entity_poly.pdbx_strand_id
1 'polypeptide(L)'
;MDWRLLDYAKDAEDTATGLRSFVSEIPQYRKDITGDIAELYAISSALQTLHEALEQSHYGRASGRILKDLDVCLPSLGCTLDDVRNMFNKSKSRLPGAFPGTPQYAEMWEDALDDFKTQGISLPKRLEYYRTYLQGMYDDLRG
;
A
#
# COMPACT_ATOMS: atom_id res chain seq x y z
N MET A 1 -22.28 9.64 0.83
CA MET A 1 -21.47 8.60 0.18
C MET A 1 -20.00 9.00 0.22
N ASP A 2 -19.14 8.12 0.73
CA ASP A 2 -17.73 8.44 0.92
C ASP A 2 -16.89 7.78 -0.18
N TRP A 3 -16.53 8.56 -1.20
CA TRP A 3 -15.74 8.09 -2.32
C TRP A 3 -14.26 7.92 -2.01
N ARG A 4 -13.79 8.39 -0.82
CA ARG A 4 -12.37 8.29 -0.43
C ARG A 4 -11.87 6.85 -0.47
N LEU A 5 -12.68 5.90 -0.02
CA LEU A 5 -12.30 4.49 0.00
C LEU A 5 -11.98 3.96 -1.39
N LEU A 6 -12.78 4.33 -2.39
CA LEU A 6 -12.54 3.90 -3.78
C LEU A 6 -11.32 4.60 -4.38
N ASP A 7 -11.08 5.86 -4.04
CA ASP A 7 -9.91 6.60 -4.51
C ASP A 7 -8.62 5.97 -3.95
N TYR A 8 -8.58 5.66 -2.65
CA TYR A 8 -7.43 4.99 -2.05
C TYR A 8 -7.29 3.54 -2.54
N ALA A 9 -8.39 2.84 -2.81
CA ALA A 9 -8.34 1.51 -3.39
C ALA A 9 -7.66 1.53 -4.75
N LYS A 10 -8.00 2.52 -5.58
CA LYS A 10 -7.36 2.70 -6.89
C LYS A 10 -5.88 3.05 -6.74
N ASP A 11 -5.53 3.94 -5.81
CA ASP A 11 -4.13 4.31 -5.54
C ASP A 11 -3.31 3.09 -5.11
N ALA A 12 -3.86 2.24 -4.25
CA ALA A 12 -3.17 1.02 -3.81
C ALA A 12 -2.98 0.05 -4.97
N GLU A 13 -4.00 -0.11 -5.81
CA GLU A 13 -3.92 -0.96 -7.00
C GLU A 13 -2.89 -0.43 -8.00
N ASP A 14 -2.89 0.86 -8.27
CA ASP A 14 -1.94 1.51 -9.20
C ASP A 14 -0.50 1.39 -8.67
N THR A 15 -0.31 1.54 -7.36
CA THR A 15 1.00 1.36 -6.72
C THR A 15 1.47 -0.09 -6.86
N ALA A 16 0.58 -1.06 -6.64
CA ALA A 16 0.89 -2.49 -6.83
C ALA A 16 1.28 -2.78 -8.28
N THR A 17 0.55 -2.21 -9.23
CA THR A 17 0.84 -2.38 -10.65
C THR A 17 2.20 -1.79 -11.02
N GLY A 18 2.54 -0.62 -10.46
CA GLY A 18 3.87 -0.01 -10.62
C GLY A 18 4.99 -0.89 -10.09
N LEU A 19 4.81 -1.46 -8.89
CA LEU A 19 5.77 -2.40 -8.32
C LEU A 19 5.89 -3.66 -9.14
N ARG A 20 4.78 -4.16 -9.68
CA ARG A 20 4.78 -5.37 -10.52
C ARG A 20 5.61 -5.17 -11.78
N SER A 21 5.52 -4.02 -12.41
CA SER A 21 6.38 -3.66 -13.54
C SER A 21 7.84 -3.57 -13.11
N PHE A 22 8.08 -3.00 -11.93
CA PHE A 22 9.41 -2.79 -11.39
C PHE A 22 10.09 -4.09 -10.96
N VAL A 23 9.35 -5.09 -10.49
CA VAL A 23 9.91 -6.35 -9.99
C VAL A 23 10.65 -7.12 -11.10
N SER A 24 10.23 -6.99 -12.35
CA SER A 24 10.90 -7.62 -13.48
C SER A 24 12.30 -7.04 -13.72
N GLU A 25 12.54 -5.83 -13.24
CA GLU A 25 13.82 -5.12 -13.38
C GLU A 25 14.80 -5.48 -12.25
N ILE A 26 14.31 -6.07 -11.15
CA ILE A 26 15.13 -6.45 -10.00
C ILE A 26 14.83 -7.89 -9.58
N PRO A 27 15.30 -8.90 -10.36
CA PRO A 27 14.98 -10.30 -10.07
C PRO A 27 15.43 -10.78 -8.70
N GLN A 28 16.48 -10.19 -8.12
CA GLN A 28 17.03 -10.59 -6.82
C GLN A 28 16.03 -10.38 -5.67
N TYR A 29 15.14 -9.41 -5.78
CA TYR A 29 14.15 -9.05 -4.75
C TYR A 29 12.75 -9.49 -5.10
N ARG A 30 12.60 -10.38 -6.07
CA ARG A 30 11.30 -10.81 -6.58
C ARG A 30 10.35 -11.30 -5.48
N LYS A 31 10.85 -12.09 -4.53
CA LYS A 31 10.01 -12.63 -3.45
C LYS A 31 9.48 -11.54 -2.53
N ASP A 32 10.35 -10.61 -2.13
CA ASP A 32 9.99 -9.54 -1.21
C ASP A 32 9.00 -8.57 -1.84
N ILE A 33 9.28 -8.17 -3.08
CA ILE A 33 8.42 -7.24 -3.81
C ILE A 33 7.06 -7.89 -4.14
N THR A 34 7.05 -9.17 -4.48
CA THR A 34 5.79 -9.91 -4.72
C THR A 34 4.91 -9.92 -3.47
N GLY A 35 5.50 -10.08 -2.29
CA GLY A 35 4.78 -10.00 -1.02
C GLY A 35 4.14 -8.62 -0.83
N ASP A 36 4.87 -7.55 -1.10
CA ASP A 36 4.35 -6.18 -0.99
C ASP A 36 3.23 -5.93 -2.02
N ILE A 37 3.37 -6.44 -3.23
CA ILE A 37 2.34 -6.35 -4.27
C ILE A 37 1.05 -7.04 -3.80
N ALA A 38 1.17 -8.25 -3.25
CA ALA A 38 0.03 -9.01 -2.74
C ALA A 38 -0.69 -8.25 -1.62
N GLU A 39 0.06 -7.64 -0.69
CA GLU A 39 -0.52 -6.82 0.38
C GLU A 39 -1.26 -5.59 -0.16
N LEU A 40 -0.68 -4.91 -1.15
CA LEU A 40 -1.32 -3.74 -1.77
C LEU A 40 -2.63 -4.11 -2.47
N TYR A 41 -2.67 -5.22 -3.19
CA TYR A 41 -3.92 -5.71 -3.80
C TYR A 41 -4.94 -6.09 -2.73
N ALA A 42 -4.49 -6.71 -1.63
CA ALA A 42 -5.38 -7.04 -0.51
C ALA A 42 -5.96 -5.79 0.15
N ILE A 43 -5.16 -4.73 0.31
CA ILE A 43 -5.61 -3.44 0.81
C ILE A 43 -6.66 -2.83 -0.13
N SER A 44 -6.40 -2.83 -1.43
CA SER A 44 -7.36 -2.34 -2.42
C SER A 44 -8.69 -3.08 -2.33
N SER A 45 -8.64 -4.40 -2.27
CA SER A 45 -9.83 -5.25 -2.14
C SER A 45 -10.57 -4.99 -0.83
N ALA A 46 -9.85 -4.84 0.28
CA ALA A 46 -10.44 -4.54 1.59
C ALA A 46 -11.15 -3.18 1.60
N LEU A 47 -10.58 -2.17 0.96
CA LEU A 47 -11.19 -0.85 0.84
C LEU A 47 -12.48 -0.90 0.02
N GLN A 48 -12.49 -1.63 -1.09
CA GLN A 48 -13.68 -1.81 -1.92
C GLN A 48 -14.79 -2.53 -1.15
N THR A 49 -14.44 -3.63 -0.46
CA THR A 49 -15.38 -4.41 0.34
C THR A 49 -15.95 -3.56 1.48
N LEU A 50 -15.11 -2.78 2.16
CA LEU A 50 -15.53 -1.91 3.24
C LEU A 50 -16.47 -0.81 2.72
N HIS A 51 -16.18 -0.24 1.55
CA HIS A 51 -17.04 0.76 0.92
C HIS A 51 -18.44 0.20 0.67
N GLU A 52 -18.53 -0.99 0.07
CA GLU A 52 -19.81 -1.66 -0.17
C GLU A 52 -20.56 -1.94 1.13
N ALA A 53 -19.86 -2.42 2.14
CA ALA A 53 -20.48 -2.73 3.44
C ALA A 53 -21.00 -1.46 4.13
N LEU A 54 -20.28 -0.34 4.05
CA LEU A 54 -20.70 0.93 4.61
C LEU A 54 -21.95 1.48 3.91
N GLU A 55 -22.05 1.31 2.60
CA GLU A 55 -23.24 1.73 1.85
C GLU A 55 -24.49 0.93 2.24
N GLN A 56 -24.31 -0.37 2.53
CA GLN A 56 -25.40 -1.24 2.97
C GLN A 56 -25.78 -1.07 4.44
N SER A 57 -24.86 -0.52 5.26
CA SER A 57 -25.00 -0.44 6.72
C SER A 57 -25.11 0.99 7.25
N HIS A 58 -25.68 1.92 6.46
CA HIS A 58 -25.67 3.34 6.79
C HIS A 58 -26.39 3.74 8.08
N TYR A 59 -27.07 2.84 8.75
CA TYR A 59 -27.76 3.12 10.02
C TYR A 59 -27.12 2.44 11.23
N GLY A 60 -26.01 1.72 11.05
CA GLY A 60 -25.33 1.01 12.13
C GLY A 60 -24.50 1.95 13.02
N ARG A 61 -24.46 1.68 14.33
CA ARG A 61 -23.60 2.41 15.27
C ARG A 61 -22.11 2.28 14.90
N ALA A 62 -21.74 1.12 14.41
CA ALA A 62 -20.37 0.85 13.99
C ALA A 62 -19.92 1.75 12.83
N SER A 63 -20.84 2.14 11.93
CA SER A 63 -20.54 2.98 10.78
C SER A 63 -19.91 4.34 11.19
N GLY A 64 -20.46 5.00 12.19
CA GLY A 64 -19.95 6.29 12.66
C GLY A 64 -18.53 6.19 13.21
N ARG A 65 -18.28 5.15 14.02
CA ARG A 65 -16.96 4.90 14.59
C ARG A 65 -15.94 4.56 13.49
N ILE A 66 -16.32 3.74 12.53
CA ILE A 66 -15.46 3.34 11.43
C ILE A 66 -15.09 4.56 10.56
N LEU A 67 -16.04 5.46 10.29
CA LEU A 67 -15.75 6.67 9.54
C LEU A 67 -14.73 7.56 10.25
N LYS A 68 -14.78 7.65 11.59
CA LYS A 68 -13.78 8.37 12.38
C LYS A 68 -12.40 7.71 12.29
N ASP A 69 -12.36 6.37 12.38
CA ASP A 69 -11.12 5.61 12.27
C ASP A 69 -10.50 5.78 10.87
N LEU A 70 -11.33 5.84 9.84
CA LEU A 70 -10.89 6.08 8.47
C LEU A 70 -10.28 7.47 8.29
N ASP A 71 -10.76 8.47 9.01
CA ASP A 71 -10.18 9.82 8.96
C ASP A 71 -8.71 9.85 9.39
N VAL A 72 -8.28 8.88 10.20
CA VAL A 72 -6.89 8.71 10.62
C VAL A 72 -6.16 7.72 9.69
N CYS A 73 -6.79 6.60 9.39
CA CYS A 73 -6.18 5.50 8.64
C CYS A 73 -5.87 5.89 7.18
N LEU A 74 -6.81 6.55 6.50
CA LEU A 74 -6.66 6.84 5.06
C LEU A 74 -5.51 7.80 4.76
N PRO A 75 -5.36 8.94 5.47
CA PRO A 75 -4.20 9.80 5.24
C PRO A 75 -2.87 9.09 5.50
N SER A 76 -2.82 8.25 6.53
CA SER A 76 -1.62 7.44 6.84
C SER A 76 -1.30 6.48 5.70
N LEU A 77 -2.31 5.79 5.18
CA LEU A 77 -2.15 4.91 4.02
C LEU A 77 -1.65 5.70 2.81
N GLY A 78 -2.23 6.88 2.55
CA GLY A 78 -1.80 7.75 1.45
C GLY A 78 -0.33 8.12 1.54
N CYS A 79 0.16 8.46 2.73
CA CYS A 79 1.58 8.74 2.95
C CYS A 79 2.45 7.52 2.63
N THR A 80 2.03 6.34 3.05
CA THR A 80 2.77 5.10 2.76
C THR A 80 2.81 4.79 1.27
N LEU A 81 1.69 4.96 0.57
CA LEU A 81 1.63 4.76 -0.88
C LEU A 81 2.55 5.76 -1.61
N ASP A 82 2.59 7.01 -1.18
CA ASP A 82 3.49 8.02 -1.74
C ASP A 82 4.95 7.64 -1.50
N ASP A 83 5.27 7.17 -0.30
CA ASP A 83 6.63 6.71 0.03
C ASP A 83 7.06 5.56 -0.87
N VAL A 84 6.18 4.59 -1.12
CA VAL A 84 6.45 3.47 -2.02
C VAL A 84 6.70 3.96 -3.44
N ARG A 85 5.85 4.85 -3.95
CA ARG A 85 6.02 5.41 -5.30
C ARG A 85 7.33 6.19 -5.40
N ASN A 86 7.70 6.94 -4.38
CA ASN A 86 8.95 7.70 -4.35
C ASN A 86 10.18 6.79 -4.33
N MET A 87 10.09 5.62 -3.68
CA MET A 87 11.19 4.65 -3.66
C MET A 87 11.60 4.25 -5.08
N PHE A 88 10.66 3.74 -5.87
CA PHE A 88 11.02 3.27 -7.21
C PHE A 88 11.22 4.41 -8.20
N ASN A 89 10.61 5.57 -8.03
CA ASN A 89 10.89 6.75 -8.85
C ASN A 89 12.31 7.26 -8.62
N LYS A 90 12.76 7.31 -7.38
CA LYS A 90 14.16 7.66 -7.06
C LYS A 90 15.14 6.65 -7.64
N SER A 91 14.81 5.37 -7.56
CA SER A 91 15.65 4.31 -8.13
C SER A 91 15.81 4.47 -9.63
N LYS A 92 14.76 4.92 -10.33
CA LYS A 92 14.82 5.16 -11.78
C LYS A 92 15.64 6.39 -12.15
N SER A 93 15.71 7.41 -11.27
CA SER A 93 16.32 8.71 -11.59
C SER A 93 17.75 8.90 -11.07
N ARG A 94 18.19 8.08 -10.12
CA ARG A 94 19.46 8.31 -9.38
C ARG A 94 20.73 7.99 -10.14
N LEU A 95 20.69 7.10 -11.13
CA LEU A 95 21.90 6.72 -11.88
C LEU A 95 21.60 6.74 -13.37
N PRO A 96 21.93 7.83 -14.07
CA PRO A 96 21.90 7.83 -15.52
C PRO A 96 22.81 6.72 -16.03
N GLY A 97 22.24 5.73 -16.74
CA GLY A 97 23.00 4.60 -17.26
C GLY A 97 22.95 3.33 -16.43
N ALA A 98 22.27 3.32 -15.27
CA ALA A 98 21.99 2.06 -14.58
C ALA A 98 20.90 1.30 -15.34
N PHE A 99 21.18 0.07 -15.76
CA PHE A 99 20.24 -0.77 -16.48
C PHE A 99 19.53 -1.72 -15.53
N PRO A 100 18.24 -2.02 -15.76
CA PRO A 100 17.51 -3.03 -14.98
C PRO A 100 18.30 -4.33 -14.92
N GLY A 101 18.30 -4.98 -13.75
CA GLY A 101 18.99 -6.23 -13.52
C GLY A 101 20.48 -6.13 -13.21
N THR A 102 21.06 -4.92 -13.19
CA THR A 102 22.46 -4.73 -12.80
C THR A 102 22.62 -4.70 -11.26
N PRO A 103 23.82 -5.07 -10.74
CA PRO A 103 24.08 -4.95 -9.30
C PRO A 103 23.86 -3.56 -8.73
N GLN A 104 24.18 -2.51 -9.48
CA GLN A 104 23.99 -1.13 -9.07
C GLN A 104 22.50 -0.81 -8.87
N TYR A 105 21.66 -1.34 -9.73
CA TYR A 105 20.22 -1.16 -9.63
C TYR A 105 19.64 -1.83 -8.39
N ALA A 106 20.12 -3.04 -8.07
CA ALA A 106 19.75 -3.75 -6.87
C ALA A 106 20.18 -3.00 -5.59
N GLU A 107 21.41 -2.44 -5.58
CA GLU A 107 21.90 -1.63 -4.46
C GLU A 107 21.04 -0.40 -4.20
N MET A 108 20.58 0.27 -5.26
CA MET A 108 19.67 1.41 -5.14
C MET A 108 18.35 1.01 -4.48
N TRP A 109 17.85 -0.16 -4.80
CA TRP A 109 16.62 -0.70 -4.18
C TRP A 109 16.86 -1.00 -2.69
N GLU A 110 18.00 -1.62 -2.34
CA GLU A 110 18.37 -1.87 -0.95
C GLU A 110 18.47 -0.58 -0.14
N ASP A 111 19.12 0.46 -0.71
CA ASP A 111 19.24 1.75 -0.04
C ASP A 111 17.87 2.38 0.20
N ALA A 112 16.95 2.27 -0.77
CA ALA A 112 15.60 2.78 -0.62
C ALA A 112 14.83 2.03 0.48
N LEU A 113 14.99 0.71 0.58
CA LEU A 113 14.40 -0.10 1.65
C LEU A 113 14.97 0.26 3.02
N ASP A 114 16.29 0.49 3.12
CA ASP A 114 16.94 0.89 4.36
C ASP A 114 16.46 2.27 4.80
N ASP A 115 16.35 3.23 3.89
CA ASP A 115 15.77 4.54 4.17
C ASP A 115 14.35 4.41 4.71
N PHE A 116 13.56 3.51 4.16
CA PHE A 116 12.20 3.24 4.61
C PHE A 116 12.18 2.70 6.04
N LYS A 117 13.10 1.82 6.37
CA LYS A 117 13.25 1.27 7.73
C LYS A 117 13.63 2.35 8.75
N THR A 118 14.53 3.26 8.40
CA THR A 118 14.97 4.32 9.32
C THR A 118 13.88 5.32 9.64
N GLN A 119 12.84 5.42 8.81
CA GLN A 119 11.68 6.27 9.05
C GLN A 119 10.63 5.64 9.98
N GLY A 120 10.85 4.39 10.41
CA GLY A 120 9.94 3.73 11.35
C GLY A 120 9.73 2.24 11.04
N ILE A 121 8.47 1.83 10.91
CA ILE A 121 8.10 0.44 10.68
C ILE A 121 8.41 0.06 9.23
N SER A 122 8.96 -1.14 9.02
CA SER A 122 9.28 -1.64 7.68
C SER A 122 8.05 -1.70 6.78
N LEU A 123 8.26 -1.58 5.47
CA LEU A 123 7.17 -1.57 4.49
C LEU A 123 6.24 -2.77 4.60
N PRO A 124 6.72 -4.03 4.64
CA PRO A 124 5.82 -5.17 4.76
C PRO A 124 4.92 -5.11 5.98
N LYS A 125 5.45 -4.65 7.12
CA LYS A 125 4.67 -4.51 8.36
C LYS A 125 3.66 -3.39 8.28
N ARG A 126 3.99 -2.27 7.65
CA ARG A 126 3.04 -1.17 7.43
C ARG A 126 1.85 -1.63 6.59
N LEU A 127 2.11 -2.33 5.50
CA LEU A 127 1.07 -2.83 4.62
C LEU A 127 0.19 -3.86 5.34
N GLU A 128 0.80 -4.74 6.12
CA GLU A 128 0.07 -5.71 6.95
C GLU A 128 -0.85 -5.01 7.94
N TYR A 129 -0.40 -3.94 8.59
CA TYR A 129 -1.22 -3.15 9.52
C TYR A 129 -2.47 -2.59 8.84
N TYR A 130 -2.30 -1.98 7.67
CA TYR A 130 -3.46 -1.41 6.95
C TYR A 130 -4.45 -2.50 6.55
N ARG A 131 -3.95 -3.60 6.02
CA ARG A 131 -4.81 -4.73 5.64
C ARG A 131 -5.58 -5.26 6.85
N THR A 132 -4.89 -5.53 7.94
CA THR A 132 -5.50 -6.06 9.17
C THR A 132 -6.51 -5.06 9.75
N TYR A 133 -6.17 -3.79 9.75
CA TYR A 133 -7.03 -2.74 10.28
C TYR A 133 -8.33 -2.62 9.48
N LEU A 134 -8.21 -2.61 8.16
CA LEU A 134 -9.37 -2.51 7.26
C LEU A 134 -10.26 -3.75 7.35
N GLN A 135 -9.67 -4.93 7.44
CA GLN A 135 -10.41 -6.18 7.63
C GLN A 135 -11.14 -6.20 8.97
N GLY A 136 -10.51 -5.68 10.03
CA GLY A 136 -11.14 -5.53 11.34
C GLY A 136 -12.34 -4.62 11.31
N MET A 137 -12.26 -3.49 10.60
CA MET A 137 -13.39 -2.58 10.40
C MET A 137 -14.55 -3.27 9.69
N TYR A 138 -14.25 -4.06 8.66
CA TYR A 138 -15.26 -4.84 7.93
C TYR A 138 -15.94 -5.85 8.83
N ASP A 139 -15.17 -6.57 9.65
CA ASP A 139 -15.70 -7.55 10.59
C ASP A 139 -16.61 -6.88 11.63
N ASP A 140 -16.24 -5.70 12.11
CA ASP A 140 -17.06 -4.91 13.04
C ASP A 140 -18.41 -4.50 12.42
N LEU A 141 -18.44 -4.18 11.13
CA LEU A 141 -19.68 -3.86 10.43
C LEU A 141 -20.59 -5.06 10.28
N ARG A 142 -20.02 -6.24 10.11
CA ARG A 142 -20.78 -7.49 9.97
C ARG A 142 -21.28 -8.04 11.29
N GLY A 143 -20.53 -7.79 12.35
CA GLY A 143 -20.85 -8.24 13.70
C GLY A 143 -21.85 -7.38 14.38
#